data_cbea35bc261920f05865303266bd9920
#
_entry.id   cbea35bc261920f05865303266bd9920
#
_cell.length_a   1.000
_cell.length_b   1.000
_cell.length_c   1.000
_cell.angle_alpha   90.00
_cell.angle_beta   90.00
_cell.angle_gamma   90.00
#
_symmetry.space_group_name_H-M   'P 1'
#
loop_
_entity.id
_entity.type
_entity.pdbx_description
1 polymer ?
#
loop_
_entity_poly.entity_id
_entity_poly.type
_entity_poly.pdbx_seq_one_letter_code
_entity_poly.pdbx_strand_id
1 'polypeptide(L)'
;ALDEEQIPASVDEVEYVSWRGQCREAVLWFGSAATARRRATVIDGGDLRWDEAAPPSAEVGPPEAYLYDPDPAVVRSHLVGLLARQLSATLVTDQVAYLTSATEQATPFARCFRVLAQVTFGLRRLRQRLDAEGWHVGEILRRRFPVDPPALRRDLRGAGETGSQVVSLVCTRVSERPVVFICDPR
;
A
#
# COMPACT_ATOMS: atom_id res chain seq x y z
N ALA A 1 -5.96 13.87 -11.23
CA ALA A 1 -6.47 12.49 -11.29
C ALA A 1 -7.98 12.54 -11.48
N LEU A 2 -8.52 11.68 -12.33
CA LEU A 2 -9.97 11.61 -12.55
C LEU A 2 -10.63 11.01 -11.30
N ASP A 3 -11.60 11.71 -10.73
CA ASP A 3 -12.40 11.21 -9.61
C ASP A 3 -13.60 10.41 -10.15
N GLU A 4 -14.09 9.43 -9.39
CA GLU A 4 -15.14 8.52 -9.85
C GLU A 4 -16.43 9.27 -10.26
N GLU A 5 -16.74 10.38 -9.59
CA GLU A 5 -17.88 11.27 -9.91
C GLU A 5 -17.73 11.98 -11.26
N GLN A 6 -16.52 12.06 -11.81
CA GLN A 6 -16.21 12.68 -13.10
C GLN A 6 -16.28 11.69 -14.27
N ILE A 7 -16.48 10.39 -13.99
CA ILE A 7 -16.58 9.37 -15.01
C ILE A 7 -17.97 9.41 -15.64
N PRO A 8 -18.06 9.65 -16.98
CA PRO A 8 -19.37 9.63 -17.64
C PRO A 8 -20.06 8.27 -17.51
N ALA A 9 -21.39 8.28 -17.33
CA ALA A 9 -22.18 7.04 -17.23
C ALA A 9 -22.13 6.15 -18.49
N SER A 10 -21.71 6.71 -19.62
CA SER A 10 -21.54 6.01 -20.89
C SER A 10 -20.22 5.27 -21.05
N VAL A 11 -19.35 5.32 -20.04
CA VAL A 11 -18.05 4.62 -20.07
C VAL A 11 -18.27 3.14 -19.78
N ASP A 12 -17.75 2.29 -20.66
CA ASP A 12 -17.84 0.84 -20.51
C ASP A 12 -16.73 0.26 -19.63
N GLU A 13 -15.50 0.84 -19.73
CA GLU A 13 -14.34 0.43 -18.92
C GLU A 13 -13.53 1.64 -18.46
N VAL A 14 -13.07 1.60 -17.20
CA VAL A 14 -12.10 2.56 -16.65
C VAL A 14 -10.79 1.85 -16.34
N GLU A 15 -9.72 2.28 -17.00
CA GLU A 15 -8.38 1.79 -16.78
C GLU A 15 -7.51 2.86 -16.10
N TYR A 16 -6.84 2.48 -15.01
CA TYR A 16 -5.80 3.29 -14.39
C TYR A 16 -4.44 2.71 -14.73
N VAL A 17 -3.56 3.56 -15.27
CA VAL A 17 -2.21 3.16 -15.71
C VAL A 17 -1.17 3.72 -14.76
N SER A 18 -0.31 2.85 -14.26
CA SER A 18 0.81 3.19 -13.38
C SER A 18 2.14 2.91 -14.04
N TRP A 19 3.09 3.78 -13.78
CA TRP A 19 4.48 3.61 -14.15
C TRP A 19 5.39 4.03 -13.00
N ARG A 20 6.31 3.15 -12.61
CA ARG A 20 7.25 3.35 -11.50
C ARG A 20 6.56 3.77 -10.20
N GLY A 21 5.48 3.07 -9.85
CA GLY A 21 4.73 3.31 -8.60
C GLY A 21 3.92 4.61 -8.57
N GLN A 22 3.66 5.21 -9.74
CA GLN A 22 2.85 6.42 -9.86
C GLN A 22 1.74 6.22 -10.88
N CYS A 23 0.48 6.43 -10.49
CA CYS A 23 -0.63 6.46 -11.42
C CYS A 23 -0.49 7.68 -12.34
N ARG A 24 -0.32 7.46 -13.63
CA ARG A 24 -0.06 8.47 -14.64
C ARG A 24 -1.32 8.89 -15.36
N GLU A 25 -2.18 7.94 -15.70
CA GLU A 25 -3.32 8.16 -16.56
C GLU A 25 -4.56 7.41 -16.02
N ALA A 26 -5.72 7.94 -16.36
CA ALA A 26 -6.98 7.24 -16.37
C ALA A 26 -7.48 7.22 -17.81
N VAL A 27 -7.71 6.03 -18.34
CA VAL A 27 -8.18 5.82 -19.72
C VAL A 27 -9.62 5.36 -19.66
N LEU A 28 -10.48 5.98 -20.47
CA LEU A 28 -11.88 5.65 -20.59
C LEU A 28 -12.13 4.92 -21.91
N TRP A 29 -12.62 3.71 -21.84
CA TRP A 29 -12.90 2.87 -23.00
C TRP A 29 -14.39 2.81 -23.28
N PHE A 30 -14.77 2.79 -24.55
CA PHE A 30 -16.14 2.82 -25.01
C PHE A 30 -16.40 1.71 -26.03
N GLY A 31 -17.59 1.14 -25.99
CA GLY A 31 -18.07 0.14 -26.94
C GLY A 31 -17.17 -1.09 -27.00
N SER A 32 -16.90 -1.58 -28.21
CA SER A 32 -16.11 -2.80 -28.44
C SER A 32 -14.62 -2.67 -28.08
N ALA A 33 -14.14 -1.48 -27.75
CA ALA A 33 -12.76 -1.29 -27.26
C ALA A 33 -12.61 -1.63 -25.77
N ALA A 34 -13.72 -1.63 -25.01
CA ALA A 34 -13.73 -2.07 -23.63
C ALA A 34 -13.58 -3.61 -23.55
N THR A 35 -12.76 -4.09 -22.63
CA THR A 35 -12.50 -5.52 -22.40
C THR A 35 -12.71 -5.94 -20.95
N ALA A 36 -13.03 -4.99 -20.08
CA ALA A 36 -13.35 -5.18 -18.67
C ALA A 36 -14.22 -4.00 -18.21
N ARG A 37 -14.71 -4.01 -16.98
CA ARG A 37 -15.30 -2.81 -16.37
C ARG A 37 -14.28 -1.95 -15.67
N ARG A 38 -13.30 -2.59 -15.01
CA ARG A 38 -12.22 -1.92 -14.30
C ARG A 38 -10.91 -2.59 -14.63
N ARG A 39 -9.88 -1.78 -14.86
CA ARG A 39 -8.53 -2.27 -15.11
C ARG A 39 -7.49 -1.45 -14.34
N ALA A 40 -6.53 -2.14 -13.75
CA ALA A 40 -5.31 -1.56 -13.22
C ALA A 40 -4.13 -2.09 -14.02
N THR A 41 -3.46 -1.21 -14.75
CA THR A 41 -2.29 -1.56 -15.55
C THR A 41 -1.03 -1.01 -14.90
N VAL A 42 -0.08 -1.88 -14.62
CA VAL A 42 1.28 -1.52 -14.19
C VAL A 42 2.20 -1.77 -15.39
N ILE A 43 2.78 -0.71 -15.93
CA ILE A 43 3.68 -0.82 -17.10
C ILE A 43 4.85 -1.71 -16.73
N ASP A 44 5.15 -2.68 -17.60
CA ASP A 44 6.14 -3.75 -17.41
C ASP A 44 5.76 -4.81 -16.35
N GLY A 45 4.57 -4.70 -15.73
CA GLY A 45 4.07 -5.64 -14.71
C GLY A 45 2.81 -6.42 -15.13
N GLY A 46 2.05 -5.90 -16.09
CA GLY A 46 0.77 -6.49 -16.52
C GLY A 46 -0.45 -5.75 -16.01
N ASP A 47 -1.60 -6.42 -16.04
CA ASP A 47 -2.85 -5.81 -15.63
C ASP A 47 -3.72 -6.72 -14.75
N LEU A 48 -4.54 -6.10 -13.91
CA LEU A 48 -5.66 -6.68 -13.18
C LEU A 48 -6.96 -6.22 -13.81
N ARG A 49 -7.88 -7.13 -14.07
CA ARG A 49 -9.18 -6.85 -14.72
C ARG A 49 -10.34 -7.37 -13.87
N TRP A 50 -11.44 -6.63 -13.94
CA TRP A 50 -12.68 -7.01 -13.30
C TRP A 50 -13.88 -6.62 -14.15
N ASP A 51 -14.80 -7.57 -14.39
CA ASP A 51 -15.90 -7.41 -15.34
C ASP A 51 -17.25 -7.18 -14.67
N GLU A 52 -17.39 -7.50 -13.39
CA GLU A 52 -18.64 -7.32 -12.67
C GLU A 52 -18.81 -5.87 -12.16
N ALA A 53 -20.05 -5.51 -11.84
CA ALA A 53 -20.40 -4.15 -11.42
C ALA A 53 -19.68 -3.74 -10.12
N ALA A 54 -19.53 -4.65 -9.16
CA ALA A 54 -18.85 -4.40 -7.90
C ALA A 54 -17.56 -5.22 -7.83
N PRO A 55 -16.39 -4.58 -7.64
CA PRO A 55 -15.15 -5.30 -7.42
C PRO A 55 -15.18 -6.05 -6.09
N PRO A 56 -14.42 -7.15 -5.95
CA PRO A 56 -14.40 -7.92 -4.73
C PRO A 56 -13.87 -7.08 -3.56
N SER A 57 -14.49 -7.22 -2.40
CA SER A 57 -13.98 -6.70 -1.14
C SER A 57 -12.86 -7.59 -0.59
N ALA A 58 -11.99 -7.02 0.23
CA ALA A 58 -11.04 -7.75 1.04
C ALA A 58 -11.50 -7.76 2.50
N GLU A 59 -11.29 -8.87 3.18
CA GLU A 59 -11.53 -8.97 4.62
C GLU A 59 -10.44 -8.24 5.40
N VAL A 60 -10.78 -7.75 6.60
CA VAL A 60 -9.81 -7.17 7.53
C VAL A 60 -9.29 -8.28 8.44
N GLY A 61 -7.97 -8.37 8.58
CA GLY A 61 -7.31 -9.36 9.42
C GLY A 61 -6.23 -8.74 10.31
N PRO A 62 -5.69 -9.52 11.27
CA PRO A 62 -4.56 -9.08 12.06
C PRO A 62 -3.33 -8.90 11.18
N PRO A 63 -2.44 -7.93 11.49
CA PRO A 63 -1.17 -7.80 10.80
C PRO A 63 -0.32 -9.07 10.93
N GLU A 64 0.28 -9.48 9.81
CA GLU A 64 1.09 -10.69 9.69
C GLU A 64 2.54 -10.38 9.28
N ALA A 65 3.29 -11.41 8.86
CA ALA A 65 4.73 -11.33 8.57
C ALA A 65 5.08 -10.43 7.38
N TYR A 66 4.16 -10.27 6.42
CA TYR A 66 4.38 -9.46 5.22
C TYR A 66 3.31 -8.40 5.08
N LEU A 67 3.73 -7.22 4.66
CA LEU A 67 2.87 -6.09 4.39
C LEU A 67 3.02 -5.70 2.90
N TYR A 68 1.90 -5.42 2.25
CA TYR A 68 1.88 -4.97 0.86
C TYR A 68 1.32 -3.56 0.78
N ASP A 69 2.00 -2.72 0.01
CA ASP A 69 1.53 -1.40 -0.40
C ASP A 69 1.08 -1.48 -1.87
N PRO A 70 -0.23 -1.63 -2.15
CA PRO A 70 -0.73 -1.76 -3.50
C PRO A 70 -0.38 -0.56 -4.37
N ASP A 71 -0.07 -0.84 -5.63
CA ASP A 71 0.20 0.18 -6.64
C ASP A 71 -0.97 1.17 -6.74
N PRO A 72 -0.71 2.46 -6.95
CA PRO A 72 -1.76 3.46 -7.09
C PRO A 72 -2.82 3.16 -8.16
N ALA A 73 -2.47 2.46 -9.25
CA ALA A 73 -3.46 2.04 -10.25
C ALA A 73 -4.45 1.02 -9.65
N VAL A 74 -3.98 0.07 -8.85
CA VAL A 74 -4.83 -0.93 -8.17
C VAL A 74 -5.76 -0.28 -7.16
N VAL A 75 -5.26 0.70 -6.41
CA VAL A 75 -6.07 1.45 -5.44
C VAL A 75 -7.15 2.26 -6.14
N ARG A 76 -6.80 2.98 -7.23
CA ARG A 76 -7.73 3.84 -7.96
C ARG A 76 -8.78 3.06 -8.75
N SER A 77 -8.43 1.89 -9.27
CA SER A 77 -9.38 1.01 -9.95
C SER A 77 -10.30 0.26 -8.99
N HIS A 78 -10.12 0.41 -7.67
CA HIS A 78 -10.83 -0.33 -6.61
C HIS A 78 -10.58 -1.86 -6.67
N LEU A 79 -9.43 -2.30 -7.21
CA LEU A 79 -9.09 -3.72 -7.34
C LEU A 79 -8.23 -4.27 -6.20
N VAL A 80 -8.16 -3.56 -5.08
CA VAL A 80 -7.41 -4.01 -3.88
C VAL A 80 -7.94 -5.35 -3.37
N GLY A 81 -9.27 -5.58 -3.39
CA GLY A 81 -9.86 -6.86 -2.99
C GLY A 81 -9.52 -8.00 -3.95
N LEU A 82 -9.41 -7.73 -5.25
CA LEU A 82 -8.93 -8.72 -6.23
C LEU A 82 -7.47 -9.09 -5.95
N LEU A 83 -6.63 -8.09 -5.73
CA LEU A 83 -5.23 -8.31 -5.36
C LEU A 83 -5.11 -9.09 -4.04
N ALA A 84 -5.92 -8.77 -3.04
CA ALA A 84 -5.95 -9.49 -1.77
C ALA A 84 -6.25 -10.99 -1.95
N ARG A 85 -7.22 -11.33 -2.82
CA ARG A 85 -7.53 -12.73 -3.17
C ARG A 85 -6.34 -13.42 -3.83
N GLN A 86 -5.66 -12.76 -4.79
CA GLN A 86 -4.50 -13.33 -5.46
C GLN A 86 -3.33 -13.59 -4.49
N LEU A 87 -3.14 -12.70 -3.51
CA LEU A 87 -2.09 -12.81 -2.51
C LEU A 87 -2.47 -13.65 -1.28
N SER A 88 -3.71 -14.18 -1.21
CA SER A 88 -4.24 -14.79 0.02
C SER A 88 -4.03 -13.88 1.24
N ALA A 89 -4.25 -12.57 1.05
CA ALA A 89 -3.97 -11.51 2.00
C ALA A 89 -5.26 -10.88 2.52
N THR A 90 -5.17 -10.22 3.68
CA THR A 90 -6.25 -9.43 4.28
C THR A 90 -5.86 -7.96 4.35
N LEU A 91 -6.84 -7.06 4.51
CA LEU A 91 -6.58 -5.66 4.82
C LEU A 91 -6.11 -5.53 6.28
N VAL A 92 -5.13 -4.68 6.51
CA VAL A 92 -4.71 -4.29 7.88
C VAL A 92 -5.82 -3.50 8.59
N THR A 93 -6.63 -2.78 7.83
CA THR A 93 -7.82 -2.03 8.26
C THR A 93 -8.69 -1.73 7.05
N ASP A 94 -9.97 -1.52 7.24
CA ASP A 94 -10.94 -1.15 6.19
C ASP A 94 -10.71 0.25 5.58
N GLN A 95 -9.92 1.07 6.24
CA GLN A 95 -9.76 2.49 5.90
C GLN A 95 -8.51 2.79 5.06
N VAL A 96 -7.61 1.85 4.88
CA VAL A 96 -6.38 2.02 4.07
C VAL A 96 -6.07 0.75 3.28
N ALA A 97 -5.53 0.94 2.10
CA ALA A 97 -5.24 -0.14 1.17
C ALA A 97 -3.90 -0.86 1.46
N TYR A 98 -3.55 -1.07 2.74
CA TYR A 98 -2.45 -1.97 3.06
C TYR A 98 -2.97 -3.39 3.26
N LEU A 99 -2.32 -4.35 2.56
CA LEU A 99 -2.63 -5.77 2.70
C LEU A 99 -1.55 -6.46 3.55
N THR A 100 -1.91 -7.58 4.16
CA THR A 100 -0.99 -8.38 4.98
C THR A 100 -1.20 -9.87 4.74
N SER A 101 -0.13 -10.66 4.81
CA SER A 101 -0.18 -12.11 4.71
C SER A 101 0.92 -12.79 5.54
N ALA A 102 0.72 -14.06 5.86
CA ALA A 102 1.70 -14.88 6.57
C ALA A 102 2.91 -15.24 5.72
N THR A 103 2.72 -15.34 4.40
CA THR A 103 3.74 -15.78 3.44
C THR A 103 3.98 -14.71 2.39
N GLU A 104 5.23 -14.61 1.94
CA GLU A 104 5.60 -13.73 0.84
C GLU A 104 5.07 -14.24 -0.49
N GLN A 105 4.44 -13.35 -1.25
CA GLN A 105 4.05 -13.60 -2.62
C GLN A 105 4.53 -12.44 -3.51
N ALA A 106 5.29 -12.77 -4.54
CA ALA A 106 5.74 -11.78 -5.50
C ALA A 106 4.58 -11.32 -6.38
N THR A 107 4.46 -10.02 -6.57
CA THR A 107 3.46 -9.41 -7.45
C THR A 107 3.99 -8.09 -8.01
N PRO A 108 3.69 -7.75 -9.27
CA PRO A 108 4.01 -6.42 -9.80
C PRO A 108 3.01 -5.34 -9.32
N PHE A 109 1.90 -5.74 -8.69
CA PHE A 109 0.79 -4.87 -8.32
C PHE A 109 0.89 -4.28 -6.91
N ALA A 110 1.93 -4.62 -6.16
CA ALA A 110 2.21 -4.05 -4.85
C ALA A 110 3.70 -4.14 -4.52
N ARG A 111 4.16 -3.19 -3.70
CA ARG A 111 5.46 -3.35 -3.01
C ARG A 111 5.25 -4.26 -1.81
N CYS A 112 6.13 -5.25 -1.65
CA CYS A 112 6.11 -6.16 -0.50
C CYS A 112 7.18 -5.75 0.52
N PHE A 113 6.85 -5.86 1.79
CA PHE A 113 7.75 -5.58 2.92
C PHE A 113 7.67 -6.71 3.92
N ARG A 114 8.81 -7.21 4.38
CA ARG A 114 8.85 -8.12 5.53
C ARG A 114 8.77 -7.30 6.81
N VAL A 115 7.81 -7.59 7.67
CA VAL A 115 7.61 -6.92 8.97
C VAL A 115 8.63 -7.44 9.97
N LEU A 116 9.50 -6.57 10.46
CA LEU A 116 10.47 -6.87 11.51
C LEU A 116 9.89 -6.60 12.92
N ALA A 117 9.10 -5.53 13.03
CA ALA A 117 8.44 -5.16 14.27
C ALA A 117 7.21 -4.29 14.01
N GLN A 118 6.27 -4.36 14.94
CA GLN A 118 5.11 -3.47 15.00
C GLN A 118 5.16 -2.68 16.31
N VAL A 119 5.00 -1.36 16.22
CA VAL A 119 5.05 -0.45 17.37
C VAL A 119 3.82 0.45 17.36
N THR A 120 3.05 0.46 18.44
CA THR A 120 2.06 1.53 18.64
C THR A 120 2.79 2.85 18.70
N PHE A 121 2.36 3.81 17.88
CA PHE A 121 3.09 5.06 17.70
C PHE A 121 3.26 5.83 18.99
N GLY A 122 4.47 6.25 19.21
CA GLY A 122 4.94 7.16 20.23
C GLY A 122 6.41 7.42 19.93
N LEU A 123 6.77 8.68 19.69
CA LEU A 123 8.09 9.06 19.20
C LEU A 123 9.22 8.45 20.06
N ARG A 124 9.11 8.56 21.39
CA ARG A 124 10.09 8.00 22.31
C ARG A 124 10.22 6.47 22.17
N ARG A 125 9.07 5.76 22.08
CA ARG A 125 9.05 4.28 21.94
C ARG A 125 9.66 3.85 20.60
N LEU A 126 9.33 4.57 19.53
CA LEU A 126 9.88 4.29 18.21
C LEU A 126 11.40 4.49 18.18
N ARG A 127 11.90 5.61 18.73
CA ARG A 127 13.35 5.85 18.86
C ARG A 127 14.04 4.75 19.65
N GLN A 128 13.53 4.42 20.82
CA GLN A 128 14.09 3.35 21.66
C GLN A 128 14.18 2.01 20.92
N ARG A 129 13.15 1.68 20.10
CA ARG A 129 13.17 0.44 19.31
C ARG A 129 14.22 0.49 18.21
N LEU A 130 14.32 1.60 17.48
CA LEU A 130 15.33 1.79 16.44
C LEU A 130 16.77 1.73 17.01
N ASP A 131 17.00 2.38 18.14
CA ASP A 131 18.31 2.41 18.81
C ASP A 131 18.71 1.02 19.32
N ALA A 132 17.77 0.29 19.95
CA ALA A 132 18.03 -1.03 20.53
C ALA A 132 18.44 -2.07 19.47
N GLU A 133 17.90 -1.97 18.27
CA GLU A 133 18.17 -2.90 17.15
C GLU A 133 19.25 -2.38 16.18
N GLY A 134 19.72 -1.15 16.37
CA GLY A 134 20.64 -0.51 15.42
C GLY A 134 20.02 -0.28 14.03
N TRP A 135 18.74 0.04 13.99
CA TRP A 135 18.01 0.27 12.74
C TRP A 135 17.94 1.75 12.40
N HIS A 136 18.44 2.13 11.23
CA HIS A 136 18.28 3.50 10.76
C HIS A 136 17.22 3.61 9.64
N VAL A 137 16.51 4.73 9.64
CA VAL A 137 15.33 4.93 8.80
C VAL A 137 15.72 5.36 7.39
N GLY A 138 15.51 4.50 6.39
CA GLY A 138 15.67 4.80 4.96
C GLY A 138 14.46 5.50 4.37
N GLU A 139 13.29 4.88 4.46
CA GLU A 139 12.05 5.37 3.87
C GLU A 139 10.94 5.46 4.92
N ILE A 140 10.02 6.42 4.74
CA ILE A 140 8.81 6.55 5.56
C ILE A 140 7.62 6.65 4.63
N LEU A 141 6.77 5.61 4.65
CA LEU A 141 5.50 5.58 3.96
C LEU A 141 4.37 5.93 4.94
N ARG A 142 3.33 6.60 4.45
CA ARG A 142 2.23 7.06 5.28
C ARG A 142 0.87 6.90 4.58
N ARG A 143 -0.08 6.28 5.30
CA ARG A 143 -1.50 6.33 4.97
C ARG A 143 -2.31 6.56 6.25
N ARG A 144 -3.12 7.64 6.30
CA ARG A 144 -3.97 8.02 7.47
C ARG A 144 -3.23 8.06 8.82
N PHE A 145 -2.02 8.57 8.82
CA PHE A 145 -1.19 8.68 10.02
C PHE A 145 -1.07 10.14 10.48
N PRO A 146 -1.06 10.42 11.80
CA PRO A 146 -1.18 11.79 12.31
C PRO A 146 0.07 12.66 12.11
N VAL A 147 1.23 12.04 11.86
CA VAL A 147 2.50 12.76 11.70
C VAL A 147 2.95 12.71 10.26
N ASP A 148 3.40 13.84 9.76
CA ASP A 148 3.92 13.98 8.41
C ASP A 148 5.32 13.35 8.26
N PRO A 149 5.64 12.62 7.16
CA PRO A 149 6.94 11.96 6.98
C PRO A 149 8.16 12.86 7.14
N PRO A 150 8.23 14.08 6.58
CA PRO A 150 9.32 15.01 6.82
C PRO A 150 9.49 15.40 8.31
N ALA A 151 8.39 15.62 9.03
CA ALA A 151 8.41 15.90 10.45
C ALA A 151 8.93 14.69 11.23
N LEU A 152 8.36 13.51 10.97
CA LEU A 152 8.80 12.28 11.63
C LEU A 152 10.28 11.97 11.37
N ARG A 153 10.75 12.16 10.13
CA ARG A 153 12.17 11.98 9.78
C ARG A 153 13.07 12.93 10.58
N ARG A 154 12.67 14.19 10.72
CA ARG A 154 13.41 15.18 11.53
C ARG A 154 13.47 14.77 13.00
N ASP A 155 12.34 14.31 13.54
CA ASP A 155 12.23 13.92 14.94
C ASP A 155 12.94 12.60 15.25
N LEU A 156 13.23 11.77 14.23
CA LEU A 156 14.00 10.52 14.35
C LEU A 156 15.48 10.68 14.04
N ARG A 157 16.00 11.90 13.79
CA ARG A 157 17.43 12.12 13.58
C ARG A 157 18.23 11.56 14.75
N GLY A 158 19.32 10.87 14.44
CA GLY A 158 20.17 10.22 15.41
C GLY A 158 19.70 8.86 15.91
N ALA A 159 18.46 8.48 15.63
CA ALA A 159 17.97 7.17 16.02
C ALA A 159 18.58 6.07 15.14
N GLY A 160 19.17 5.05 15.76
CA GLY A 160 19.76 3.89 15.08
C GLY A 160 21.01 4.20 14.25
N GLU A 161 21.61 5.39 14.35
CA GLU A 161 22.77 5.80 13.52
C GLU A 161 24.03 4.95 13.74
N THR A 162 24.13 4.24 14.85
CA THR A 162 25.27 3.34 15.14
C THR A 162 25.14 1.98 14.46
N GLY A 163 23.97 1.68 13.89
CA GLY A 163 23.69 0.41 13.24
C GLY A 163 23.87 0.44 11.72
N SER A 164 23.96 -0.72 11.12
CA SER A 164 24.15 -0.87 9.67
C SER A 164 22.89 -1.24 8.89
N GLN A 165 21.79 -1.60 9.59
CA GLN A 165 20.57 -2.06 8.94
C GLN A 165 19.64 -0.89 8.62
N VAL A 166 19.37 -0.70 7.34
CA VAL A 166 18.35 0.25 6.86
C VAL A 166 16.97 -0.39 7.01
N VAL A 167 15.98 0.38 7.48
CA VAL A 167 14.59 -0.07 7.55
C VAL A 167 13.64 0.92 6.90
N SER A 168 12.49 0.44 6.44
CA SER A 168 11.37 1.25 6.00
C SER A 168 10.34 1.34 7.14
N LEU A 169 9.80 2.53 7.38
CA LEU A 169 8.68 2.72 8.29
C LEU A 169 7.37 2.82 7.49
N VAL A 170 6.45 1.91 7.73
CA VAL A 170 5.09 1.99 7.18
C VAL A 170 4.15 2.46 8.28
N CYS A 171 3.71 3.70 8.17
CA CYS A 171 2.95 4.40 9.19
C CYS A 171 1.47 4.42 8.82
N THR A 172 0.62 3.84 9.66
CA THR A 172 -0.83 3.75 9.41
C THR A 172 -1.63 3.66 10.71
N ARG A 173 -2.90 3.29 10.63
CA ARG A 173 -3.75 2.96 11.76
C ARG A 173 -4.16 1.49 11.70
N VAL A 174 -4.25 0.87 12.85
CA VAL A 174 -4.82 -0.47 13.07
C VAL A 174 -5.84 -0.31 14.19
N SER A 175 -7.10 -0.65 13.95
CA SER A 175 -8.19 -0.46 14.92
C SER A 175 -8.16 0.95 15.54
N GLU A 176 -8.12 1.99 14.71
CA GLU A 176 -8.05 3.41 15.07
C GLU A 176 -6.78 3.87 15.83
N ARG A 177 -5.89 2.97 16.17
CA ARG A 177 -4.62 3.30 16.83
C ARG A 177 -3.53 3.58 15.80
N PRO A 178 -2.75 4.67 15.93
CA PRO A 178 -1.61 4.89 15.07
C PRO A 178 -0.52 3.86 15.37
N VAL A 179 -0.08 3.16 14.31
CA VAL A 179 0.90 2.08 14.35
C VAL A 179 1.98 2.33 13.32
N VAL A 180 3.20 1.98 13.67
CA VAL A 180 4.35 1.95 12.76
C VAL A 180 4.81 0.51 12.61
N PHE A 181 4.79 0.01 11.39
CA PHE A 181 5.47 -1.22 11.02
C PHE A 181 6.90 -0.85 10.62
N ILE A 182 7.86 -1.48 11.27
CA ILE A 182 9.27 -1.39 10.93
C ILE A 182 9.56 -2.58 10.03
N CYS A 183 9.97 -2.30 8.80
CA CYS A 183 10.05 -3.29 7.75
C CYS A 183 11.45 -3.34 7.14
N ASP A 184 11.82 -4.53 6.67
CA ASP A 184 12.98 -4.74 5.83
C ASP A 184 12.71 -4.11 4.45
N PRO A 185 13.54 -3.17 3.97
CA PRO A 185 13.39 -2.60 2.63
C PRO A 185 13.75 -3.66 1.59
N ARG A 186 12.89 -3.80 0.58
CA ARG A 186 13.11 -4.70 -0.55
C ARG A 186 12.96 -3.96 -1.86
#